data_3f283b35acbfe195c4da9ed722732e32
#
_entry.id   3f283b35acbfe195c4da9ed722732e32
#
_cell.length_a   1.000
_cell.length_b   1.000
_cell.length_c   1.000
_cell.angle_alpha   90.00
_cell.angle_beta   90.00
_cell.angle_gamma   90.00
#
_symmetry.space_group_name_H-M   'P 1'
#
loop_
_entity.id
_entity.type
_entity.pdbx_description
1 polymer ?
#
loop_
_entity_poly.entity_id
_entity_poly.type
_entity_poly.pdbx_seq_one_letter_code
_entity_poly.pdbx_strand_id
1 'polypeptide(L)'
;MRNFTTPLLVLLAMMVGGSAIAQEKIYKVALDGTFAPHAMPKLDGGVEGFNVDLADALATELGAKLDLTAAQWSGLLPGMQAGTYDFLVAPTTVTEERTKNMLFSEGYLNTDFQFAVKADAPDVDSLEGFKGKTIAVNKGSAYDKWARDLEGKIGWTVESYGTNADAVQAVVSGRAFANVAGNTVTAWAVKKTSGLKLSYLHSTGKVFAIPFRKGDEELRQTIESALECLKTNGTIAKLHEKWFGYAPAADAAAVTVYPGFGVPDLAGYDATEHQPNCK
;
A
#
# COMPACT_ATOMS: atom_id res chain seq x y z
N MET A 1 -73.74 51.70 -17.91
CA MET A 1 -73.21 50.81 -16.94
C MET A 1 -72.41 49.73 -17.67
N ARG A 2 -71.07 49.82 -17.68
CA ARG A 2 -70.19 48.89 -18.40
C ARG A 2 -69.42 48.10 -17.38
N ASN A 3 -69.70 46.79 -17.25
CA ASN A 3 -68.97 45.86 -16.40
C ASN A 3 -67.69 45.43 -17.09
N PHE A 4 -66.55 45.74 -16.45
CA PHE A 4 -65.22 45.19 -16.83
C PHE A 4 -64.96 43.97 -15.95
N THR A 5 -64.94 42.80 -16.59
CA THR A 5 -64.46 41.56 -16.00
C THR A 5 -62.96 41.39 -16.31
N THR A 6 -62.14 41.45 -15.30
CA THR A 6 -60.70 41.22 -15.41
C THR A 6 -60.39 39.68 -15.28
N PRO A 7 -59.66 39.06 -16.23
CA PRO A 7 -59.27 37.64 -16.03
C PRO A 7 -58.07 37.55 -15.10
N LEU A 8 -58.15 36.72 -14.09
CA LEU A 8 -57.09 36.33 -13.16
C LEU A 8 -56.18 35.33 -13.84
N LEU A 9 -54.98 35.76 -14.22
CA LEU A 9 -53.92 34.85 -14.74
C LEU A 9 -53.30 34.11 -13.55
N VAL A 10 -53.56 32.79 -13.47
CA VAL A 10 -52.88 31.88 -12.50
C VAL A 10 -51.55 31.46 -13.14
N LEU A 11 -50.47 32.01 -12.61
CA LEU A 11 -49.10 31.61 -13.00
C LEU A 11 -48.76 30.28 -12.29
N LEU A 12 -48.81 29.18 -13.05
CA LEU A 12 -48.38 27.86 -12.57
C LEU A 12 -46.83 27.79 -12.61
N ALA A 13 -46.16 28.03 -11.49
CA ALA A 13 -44.72 27.88 -11.34
C ALA A 13 -44.35 26.37 -11.39
N MET A 14 -43.89 25.86 -12.52
CA MET A 14 -43.24 24.54 -12.59
C MET A 14 -41.90 24.58 -11.82
N MET A 15 -41.88 23.98 -10.64
CA MET A 15 -40.62 23.64 -9.95
C MET A 15 -39.94 22.51 -10.73
N VAL A 16 -39.01 22.87 -11.59
CA VAL A 16 -38.06 21.91 -12.18
C VAL A 16 -37.11 21.51 -11.07
N GLY A 17 -37.41 20.40 -10.39
CA GLY A 17 -36.48 19.75 -9.45
C GLY A 17 -35.27 19.26 -10.23
N GLY A 18 -34.24 20.07 -10.31
CA GLY A 18 -32.94 19.64 -10.85
C GLY A 18 -32.37 18.59 -9.90
N SER A 19 -32.39 17.31 -10.31
CA SER A 19 -31.56 16.28 -9.68
C SER A 19 -30.12 16.72 -9.86
N ALA A 20 -29.47 17.20 -8.79
CA ALA A 20 -28.04 17.40 -8.78
C ALA A 20 -27.40 16.01 -9.03
N ILE A 21 -26.91 15.79 -10.23
CA ILE A 21 -26.05 14.64 -10.51
C ILE A 21 -24.80 14.88 -9.67
N ALA A 22 -24.69 14.17 -8.54
CA ALA A 22 -23.46 14.19 -7.75
C ALA A 22 -22.32 13.76 -8.68
N GLN A 23 -21.37 14.65 -8.93
CA GLN A 23 -20.21 14.34 -9.76
C GLN A 23 -19.41 13.25 -9.02
N GLU A 24 -19.18 12.13 -9.71
CA GLU A 24 -18.39 11.03 -9.16
C GLU A 24 -17.01 11.56 -8.76
N LYS A 25 -16.64 11.35 -7.50
CA LYS A 25 -15.33 11.76 -6.98
C LYS A 25 -14.24 10.86 -7.57
N ILE A 26 -13.23 11.45 -8.16
CA ILE A 26 -12.10 10.72 -8.77
C ILE A 26 -10.85 11.05 -7.98
N TYR A 27 -10.14 10.01 -7.51
CA TYR A 27 -8.83 10.15 -6.88
C TYR A 27 -7.75 9.59 -7.81
N LYS A 28 -6.68 10.34 -8.00
CA LYS A 28 -5.49 9.89 -8.71
C LYS A 28 -4.61 9.11 -7.75
N VAL A 29 -4.44 7.82 -8.00
CA VAL A 29 -3.66 6.93 -7.12
C VAL A 29 -2.58 6.19 -7.90
N ALA A 30 -1.55 5.72 -7.20
CA ALA A 30 -0.49 4.97 -7.86
C ALA A 30 0.01 3.81 -6.99
N LEU A 31 0.60 2.83 -7.68
CA LEU A 31 1.29 1.69 -7.08
C LEU A 31 2.50 1.27 -7.93
N ASP A 32 3.36 0.41 -7.37
CA ASP A 32 4.46 -0.19 -8.11
C ASP A 32 3.98 -1.44 -8.85
N GLY A 33 3.79 -1.31 -10.18
CA GLY A 33 3.32 -2.40 -11.03
C GLY A 33 4.30 -3.57 -11.21
N THR A 34 5.47 -3.54 -10.54
CA THR A 34 6.49 -4.58 -10.59
C THR A 34 6.71 -5.28 -9.25
N PHE A 35 5.87 -5.00 -8.26
CA PHE A 35 6.03 -5.46 -6.88
C PHE A 35 5.07 -6.61 -6.53
N ALA A 36 5.27 -7.76 -7.21
CA ALA A 36 4.45 -8.96 -7.01
C ALA A 36 4.58 -9.52 -5.57
N PRO A 37 3.48 -10.03 -4.97
CA PRO A 37 2.13 -10.19 -5.49
C PRO A 37 1.21 -9.00 -5.23
N HIS A 38 1.75 -7.86 -4.78
CA HIS A 38 0.98 -6.65 -4.47
C HIS A 38 0.47 -5.97 -5.75
N ALA A 39 1.34 -5.86 -6.76
CA ALA A 39 0.96 -5.52 -8.12
C ALA A 39 1.97 -6.11 -9.11
N MET A 40 1.48 -6.62 -10.23
CA MET A 40 2.27 -7.22 -11.29
C MET A 40 1.54 -7.10 -12.63
N PRO A 41 2.27 -7.12 -13.77
CA PRO A 41 1.65 -7.05 -15.07
C PRO A 41 0.76 -8.26 -15.35
N LYS A 42 -0.40 -8.03 -15.99
CA LYS A 42 -1.24 -9.07 -16.60
C LYS A 42 -0.77 -9.39 -18.01
N LEU A 43 -1.02 -10.63 -18.47
CA LEU A 43 -0.70 -11.05 -19.83
C LEU A 43 -1.52 -10.32 -20.91
N ASP A 44 -2.74 -9.93 -20.56
CA ASP A 44 -3.69 -9.21 -21.42
C ASP A 44 -3.63 -7.68 -21.27
N GLY A 45 -2.65 -7.20 -20.52
CA GLY A 45 -2.42 -5.79 -20.23
C GLY A 45 -2.97 -5.34 -18.88
N GLY A 46 -2.48 -4.19 -18.41
CA GLY A 46 -2.78 -3.66 -17.08
C GLY A 46 -2.03 -4.39 -15.97
N VAL A 47 -2.55 -4.27 -14.74
CA VAL A 47 -1.94 -4.85 -13.54
C VAL A 47 -2.96 -5.64 -12.73
N GLU A 48 -2.48 -6.60 -11.95
CA GLU A 48 -3.22 -7.37 -10.97
C GLU A 48 -2.41 -7.52 -9.68
N GLY A 49 -3.04 -7.83 -8.57
CA GLY A 49 -2.37 -8.04 -7.31
C GLY A 49 -3.21 -7.65 -6.10
N PHE A 50 -2.68 -7.94 -4.91
CA PHE A 50 -3.36 -7.63 -3.65
C PHE A 50 -3.77 -6.15 -3.56
N ASN A 51 -2.86 -5.22 -3.88
CA ASN A 51 -3.12 -3.79 -3.77
C ASN A 51 -3.98 -3.24 -4.92
N VAL A 52 -4.04 -3.93 -6.05
CA VAL A 52 -5.00 -3.61 -7.12
C VAL A 52 -6.42 -3.95 -6.66
N ASP A 53 -6.63 -5.17 -6.14
CA ASP A 53 -7.91 -5.57 -5.58
C ASP A 53 -8.32 -4.72 -4.36
N LEU A 54 -7.35 -4.30 -3.53
CA LEU A 54 -7.60 -3.37 -2.42
C LEU A 54 -8.06 -2.00 -2.93
N ALA A 55 -7.46 -1.48 -4.02
CA ALA A 55 -7.89 -0.23 -4.64
C ALA A 55 -9.33 -0.32 -5.17
N ASP A 56 -9.68 -1.44 -5.82
CA ASP A 56 -11.05 -1.67 -6.31
C ASP A 56 -12.06 -1.77 -5.16
N ALA A 57 -11.69 -2.43 -4.07
CA ALA A 57 -12.52 -2.51 -2.87
C ALA A 57 -12.70 -1.14 -2.21
N LEU A 58 -11.64 -0.34 -2.07
CA LEU A 58 -11.71 1.04 -1.58
C LEU A 58 -12.59 1.92 -2.46
N ALA A 59 -12.46 1.83 -3.78
CA ALA A 59 -13.30 2.57 -4.73
C ALA A 59 -14.79 2.26 -4.52
N THR A 60 -15.11 0.98 -4.33
CA THR A 60 -16.48 0.50 -4.07
C THR A 60 -17.01 1.04 -2.75
N GLU A 61 -16.24 0.92 -1.66
CA GLU A 61 -16.63 1.38 -0.33
C GLU A 61 -16.82 2.90 -0.29
N LEU A 62 -15.95 3.65 -0.95
CA LEU A 62 -16.04 5.11 -1.05
C LEU A 62 -17.17 5.59 -1.97
N GLY A 63 -17.65 4.75 -2.92
CA GLY A 63 -18.51 5.19 -4.01
C GLY A 63 -17.82 6.22 -4.90
N ALA A 64 -16.53 6.02 -5.17
CA ALA A 64 -15.66 6.90 -5.91
C ALA A 64 -14.88 6.12 -6.95
N LYS A 65 -14.23 6.81 -7.88
CA LYS A 65 -13.30 6.21 -8.84
C LYS A 65 -11.88 6.39 -8.34
N LEU A 66 -11.07 5.34 -8.38
CA LEU A 66 -9.63 5.43 -8.24
C LEU A 66 -8.98 5.32 -9.64
N ASP A 67 -8.39 6.42 -10.10
CA ASP A 67 -7.63 6.48 -11.36
C ASP A 67 -6.21 5.97 -11.07
N LEU A 68 -6.01 4.66 -11.32
CA LEU A 68 -4.83 3.91 -10.89
C LEU A 68 -3.71 3.97 -11.93
N THR A 69 -2.56 4.52 -11.53
CA THR A 69 -1.32 4.54 -12.31
C THR A 69 -0.32 3.53 -11.77
N ALA A 70 0.21 2.67 -12.65
CA ALA A 70 1.34 1.80 -12.33
C ALA A 70 2.66 2.50 -12.70
N ALA A 71 3.58 2.62 -11.72
CA ALA A 71 4.86 3.29 -11.90
C ALA A 71 5.94 2.60 -11.04
N GLN A 72 7.22 2.93 -11.27
CA GLN A 72 8.30 2.41 -10.43
C GLN A 72 8.29 3.04 -9.03
N TRP A 73 8.60 2.25 -8.02
CA TRP A 73 8.63 2.66 -6.61
C TRP A 73 9.35 3.98 -6.35
N SER A 74 10.53 4.17 -6.95
CA SER A 74 11.37 5.36 -6.73
C SER A 74 10.69 6.69 -7.11
N GLY A 75 9.67 6.66 -7.97
CA GLY A 75 8.88 7.83 -8.39
C GLY A 75 7.60 8.04 -7.58
N LEU A 76 7.14 7.05 -6.81
CA LEU A 76 5.81 7.08 -6.17
C LEU A 76 5.73 8.12 -5.04
N LEU A 77 6.62 8.02 -4.04
CA LEU A 77 6.60 8.96 -2.91
C LEU A 77 6.88 10.41 -3.35
N PRO A 78 7.89 10.69 -4.20
CA PRO A 78 8.08 12.03 -4.76
C PRO A 78 6.87 12.51 -5.57
N GLY A 79 6.23 11.66 -6.38
CA GLY A 79 5.04 12.01 -7.15
C GLY A 79 3.84 12.38 -6.27
N MET A 80 3.61 11.64 -5.18
CA MET A 80 2.60 11.99 -4.19
C MET A 80 2.91 13.33 -3.52
N GLN A 81 4.15 13.55 -3.09
CA GLN A 81 4.57 14.81 -2.47
C GLN A 81 4.41 16.01 -3.42
N ALA A 82 4.63 15.81 -4.72
CA ALA A 82 4.44 16.84 -5.75
C ALA A 82 2.96 17.04 -6.16
N GLY A 83 2.01 16.26 -5.61
CA GLY A 83 0.59 16.35 -5.95
C GLY A 83 0.21 15.69 -7.28
N THR A 84 1.08 14.87 -7.87
CA THR A 84 0.75 14.06 -9.05
C THR A 84 -0.29 12.99 -8.71
N TYR A 85 -0.18 12.42 -7.51
CA TYR A 85 -1.11 11.46 -6.93
C TYR A 85 -1.72 12.02 -5.65
N ASP A 86 -2.97 11.73 -5.38
CA ASP A 86 -3.64 12.12 -4.14
C ASP A 86 -3.12 11.28 -2.96
N PHE A 87 -2.98 9.97 -3.17
CA PHE A 87 -2.37 9.02 -2.25
C PHE A 87 -1.81 7.81 -3.01
N LEU A 88 -1.11 6.91 -2.30
CA LEU A 88 -0.59 5.70 -2.91
C LEU A 88 -1.32 4.47 -2.34
N VAL A 89 -1.73 3.58 -3.24
CA VAL A 89 -2.18 2.23 -2.84
C VAL A 89 -1.05 1.20 -2.86
N ALA A 90 0.19 1.64 -3.10
CA ALA A 90 1.39 0.82 -2.98
C ALA A 90 1.65 0.42 -1.52
N PRO A 91 2.09 -0.83 -1.24
CA PRO A 91 2.40 -1.26 0.13
C PRO A 91 3.60 -0.47 0.68
N THR A 92 3.29 0.54 1.47
CA THR A 92 4.30 1.48 2.00
C THR A 92 4.61 1.16 3.45
N THR A 93 5.81 0.68 3.75
CA THR A 93 6.25 0.43 5.13
C THR A 93 6.21 1.72 5.93
N VAL A 94 5.51 1.71 7.05
CA VAL A 94 5.51 2.83 8.01
C VAL A 94 6.82 2.81 8.79
N THR A 95 7.54 3.94 8.77
CA THR A 95 8.78 4.15 9.53
C THR A 95 8.74 5.51 10.21
N GLU A 96 9.42 5.64 11.35
CA GLU A 96 9.54 6.93 12.07
C GLU A 96 10.05 8.07 11.18
N GLU A 97 10.97 7.77 10.25
CA GLU A 97 11.49 8.78 9.33
C GLU A 97 10.41 9.26 8.35
N ARG A 98 9.62 8.33 7.80
CA ARG A 98 8.55 8.66 6.85
C ARG A 98 7.43 9.43 7.52
N THR A 99 7.05 9.07 8.74
CA THR A 99 5.97 9.76 9.48
C THR A 99 6.31 11.21 9.83
N LYS A 100 7.59 11.60 9.84
CA LYS A 100 8.00 13.00 9.98
C LYS A 100 7.61 13.87 8.78
N ASN A 101 7.47 13.26 7.59
CA ASN A 101 7.27 13.99 6.33
C ASN A 101 5.96 13.68 5.61
N MET A 102 5.20 12.67 6.07
CA MET A 102 3.91 12.28 5.48
C MET A 102 2.98 11.70 6.54
N LEU A 103 1.69 11.67 6.23
CA LEU A 103 0.68 10.97 7.01
C LEU A 103 0.54 9.54 6.50
N PHE A 104 -0.02 8.68 7.34
CA PHE A 104 -0.36 7.31 6.99
C PHE A 104 -1.77 6.99 7.49
N SER A 105 -2.44 6.07 6.82
CA SER A 105 -3.55 5.35 7.42
C SER A 105 -3.05 4.43 8.53
N GLU A 106 -3.95 3.81 9.27
CA GLU A 106 -3.60 2.62 10.04
C GLU A 106 -3.03 1.51 9.13
N GLY A 107 -2.32 0.54 9.71
CA GLY A 107 -1.75 -0.57 8.96
C GLY A 107 -2.83 -1.51 8.40
N TYR A 108 -2.64 -2.01 7.17
CA TYR A 108 -3.52 -3.01 6.58
C TYR A 108 -2.85 -4.38 6.36
N LEU A 109 -1.52 -4.47 6.50
CA LEU A 109 -0.74 -5.71 6.50
C LEU A 109 0.47 -5.56 7.40
N ASN A 110 0.85 -6.64 8.11
CA ASN A 110 2.14 -6.72 8.77
C ASN A 110 3.24 -6.92 7.71
N THR A 111 4.44 -6.40 7.99
CA THR A 111 5.59 -6.56 7.09
C THR A 111 6.88 -6.76 7.87
N ASP A 112 7.46 -7.96 7.74
CA ASP A 112 8.79 -8.29 8.19
C ASP A 112 9.76 -8.29 7.02
N PHE A 113 11.07 -8.23 7.29
CA PHE A 113 12.09 -8.25 6.24
C PHE A 113 12.61 -9.67 6.06
N GLN A 114 12.27 -10.27 4.93
CA GLN A 114 12.61 -11.64 4.61
C GLN A 114 13.74 -11.67 3.59
N PHE A 115 14.76 -12.48 3.89
CA PHE A 115 15.84 -12.76 2.94
C PHE A 115 15.49 -13.95 2.05
N ALA A 116 15.86 -13.86 0.76
CA ALA A 116 15.91 -14.97 -0.18
C ALA A 116 17.35 -15.18 -0.64
N VAL A 117 17.76 -16.42 -0.73
CA VAL A 117 19.08 -16.85 -1.19
C VAL A 117 18.94 -17.95 -2.25
N LYS A 118 20.01 -18.32 -2.93
CA LYS A 118 20.01 -19.53 -3.78
C LYS A 118 19.68 -20.78 -2.97
N ALA A 119 18.99 -21.73 -3.59
CA ALA A 119 18.56 -22.96 -2.91
C ALA A 119 19.72 -23.79 -2.37
N ASP A 120 20.88 -23.74 -3.03
CA ASP A 120 22.12 -24.41 -2.63
C ASP A 120 23.03 -23.59 -1.68
N ALA A 121 22.63 -22.35 -1.36
CA ALA A 121 23.36 -21.52 -0.40
C ALA A 121 23.27 -22.10 1.01
N PRO A 122 24.28 -21.88 1.89
CA PRO A 122 24.20 -22.24 3.28
C PRO A 122 23.00 -21.61 3.97
N ASP A 123 22.46 -22.25 5.00
CA ASP A 123 21.43 -21.66 5.83
C ASP A 123 22.02 -20.51 6.65
N VAL A 124 21.25 -19.44 6.75
CA VAL A 124 21.61 -18.24 7.52
C VAL A 124 20.47 -17.97 8.49
N ASP A 125 20.79 -17.91 9.78
CA ASP A 125 19.86 -17.78 10.90
C ASP A 125 19.98 -16.46 11.66
N SER A 126 20.90 -15.59 11.24
CA SER A 126 21.12 -14.27 11.84
C SER A 126 21.63 -13.25 10.82
N LEU A 127 21.59 -11.97 11.18
CA LEU A 127 22.14 -10.90 10.33
C LEU A 127 23.65 -11.02 10.14
N GLU A 128 24.37 -11.48 11.16
CA GLU A 128 25.81 -11.65 11.16
C GLU A 128 26.26 -12.70 10.12
N GLY A 129 25.41 -13.68 9.82
CA GLY A 129 25.67 -14.68 8.78
C GLY A 129 25.77 -14.11 7.36
N PHE A 130 25.33 -12.88 7.15
CA PHE A 130 25.47 -12.15 5.89
C PHE A 130 26.74 -11.29 5.80
N LYS A 131 27.63 -11.33 6.80
CA LYS A 131 28.90 -10.59 6.78
C LYS A 131 29.73 -10.92 5.52
N GLY A 132 30.24 -9.88 4.86
CA GLY A 132 31.02 -10.00 3.62
C GLY A 132 30.18 -10.39 2.39
N LYS A 133 28.85 -10.43 2.48
CA LYS A 133 27.94 -10.78 1.39
C LYS A 133 27.35 -9.53 0.75
N THR A 134 26.96 -9.65 -0.51
CA THR A 134 26.22 -8.60 -1.23
C THR A 134 24.71 -8.84 -1.06
N ILE A 135 24.00 -7.82 -0.61
CA ILE A 135 22.54 -7.81 -0.39
C ILE A 135 21.90 -6.94 -1.47
N ALA A 136 21.02 -7.54 -2.27
CA ALA A 136 20.26 -6.85 -3.32
C ALA A 136 18.92 -6.34 -2.76
N VAL A 137 18.59 -5.07 -3.03
CA VAL A 137 17.38 -4.41 -2.54
C VAL A 137 16.69 -3.59 -3.63
N ASN A 138 15.39 -3.33 -3.48
CA ASN A 138 14.69 -2.37 -4.31
C ASN A 138 15.02 -0.94 -3.84
N LYS A 139 15.55 -0.12 -4.75
CA LYS A 139 16.04 1.24 -4.51
C LYS A 139 14.96 2.14 -3.87
N GLY A 140 15.33 2.82 -2.78
CA GLY A 140 14.46 3.75 -2.04
C GLY A 140 13.38 3.08 -1.20
N SER A 141 13.39 1.75 -1.10
CA SER A 141 12.50 1.02 -0.20
C SER A 141 12.92 1.17 1.28
N ALA A 142 12.05 0.73 2.20
CA ALA A 142 12.40 0.70 3.62
C ALA A 142 13.54 -0.29 3.90
N TYR A 143 13.60 -1.39 3.17
CA TYR A 143 14.68 -2.38 3.30
C TYR A 143 16.00 -1.91 2.67
N ASP A 144 15.98 -1.07 1.63
CA ASP A 144 17.19 -0.42 1.09
C ASP A 144 17.83 0.48 2.16
N LYS A 145 17.02 1.37 2.74
CA LYS A 145 17.52 2.22 3.84
C LYS A 145 18.00 1.40 5.04
N TRP A 146 17.20 0.46 5.50
CA TRP A 146 17.53 -0.40 6.64
C TRP A 146 18.83 -1.19 6.42
N ALA A 147 18.98 -1.78 5.22
CA ALA A 147 20.18 -2.54 4.90
C ALA A 147 21.43 -1.66 4.86
N ARG A 148 21.31 -0.43 4.30
CA ARG A 148 22.43 0.54 4.29
C ARG A 148 22.78 1.05 5.68
N ASP A 149 21.80 1.31 6.54
CA ASP A 149 22.03 1.75 7.91
C ASP A 149 22.82 0.69 8.72
N LEU A 150 22.70 -0.58 8.36
CA LEU A 150 23.40 -1.70 8.98
C LEU A 150 24.68 -2.12 8.26
N GLU A 151 24.97 -1.60 7.05
CA GLU A 151 26.10 -2.01 6.22
C GLU A 151 27.44 -1.98 6.96
N GLY A 152 27.73 -0.86 7.63
CA GLY A 152 28.96 -0.72 8.43
C GLY A 152 29.00 -1.58 9.70
N LYS A 153 27.83 -1.89 10.27
CA LYS A 153 27.73 -2.70 11.49
C LYS A 153 27.86 -4.19 11.21
N ILE A 154 27.18 -4.69 10.20
CA ILE A 154 27.18 -6.12 9.83
C ILE A 154 28.37 -6.44 8.94
N GLY A 155 28.79 -5.50 8.09
CA GLY A 155 29.89 -5.70 7.14
C GLY A 155 29.46 -6.40 5.86
N TRP A 156 28.20 -6.28 5.45
CA TRP A 156 27.72 -6.65 4.12
C TRP A 156 27.90 -5.49 3.14
N THR A 157 27.61 -5.70 1.86
CA THR A 157 27.55 -4.64 0.83
C THR A 157 26.12 -4.56 0.29
N VAL A 158 25.55 -3.36 0.13
CA VAL A 158 24.18 -3.16 -0.38
C VAL A 158 24.21 -2.70 -1.83
N GLU A 159 23.56 -3.46 -2.72
CA GLU A 159 23.29 -3.07 -4.10
C GLU A 159 21.80 -2.81 -4.31
N SER A 160 21.47 -1.60 -4.81
CA SER A 160 20.09 -1.18 -5.06
C SER A 160 19.74 -1.31 -6.54
N TYR A 161 18.58 -1.92 -6.79
CA TYR A 161 18.04 -2.17 -8.13
C TYR A 161 16.77 -1.36 -8.36
N GLY A 162 16.44 -1.05 -9.61
CA GLY A 162 15.26 -0.28 -9.98
C GLY A 162 13.95 -0.93 -9.59
N THR A 163 13.90 -2.27 -9.64
CA THR A 163 12.74 -3.08 -9.22
C THR A 163 13.18 -4.20 -8.26
N ASN A 164 12.23 -4.73 -7.49
CA ASN A 164 12.52 -5.91 -6.66
C ASN A 164 12.78 -7.16 -7.53
N ALA A 165 12.13 -7.25 -8.68
CA ALA A 165 12.39 -8.34 -9.63
C ALA A 165 13.86 -8.37 -10.10
N ASP A 166 14.46 -7.20 -10.39
CA ASP A 166 15.88 -7.10 -10.74
C ASP A 166 16.78 -7.49 -9.57
N ALA A 167 16.42 -7.10 -8.34
CA ALA A 167 17.14 -7.49 -7.13
C ALA A 167 17.12 -9.03 -6.93
N VAL A 168 15.98 -9.68 -7.15
CA VAL A 168 15.85 -11.15 -7.15
C VAL A 168 16.71 -11.78 -8.25
N GLN A 169 16.69 -11.23 -9.46
CA GLN A 169 17.51 -11.72 -10.58
C GLN A 169 19.01 -11.58 -10.30
N ALA A 170 19.45 -10.59 -9.52
CA ALA A 170 20.84 -10.49 -9.07
C ALA A 170 21.26 -11.69 -8.21
N VAL A 171 20.34 -12.21 -7.37
CA VAL A 171 20.60 -13.45 -6.59
C VAL A 171 20.63 -14.66 -7.50
N VAL A 172 19.67 -14.82 -8.40
CA VAL A 172 19.62 -15.94 -9.36
C VAL A 172 20.90 -16.01 -10.17
N SER A 173 21.38 -14.88 -10.70
CA SER A 173 22.61 -14.80 -11.48
C SER A 173 23.91 -14.90 -10.67
N GLY A 174 23.84 -14.86 -9.34
CA GLY A 174 25.00 -14.89 -8.44
C GLY A 174 25.73 -13.55 -8.29
N ARG A 175 25.18 -12.44 -8.79
CA ARG A 175 25.73 -11.09 -8.56
C ARG A 175 25.53 -10.65 -7.10
N ALA A 176 24.43 -11.03 -6.47
CA ALA A 176 24.19 -10.86 -5.06
C ALA A 176 24.05 -12.20 -4.36
N PHE A 177 24.38 -12.25 -3.06
CA PHE A 177 24.19 -13.43 -2.23
C PHE A 177 22.73 -13.59 -1.80
N ALA A 178 22.08 -12.48 -1.41
CA ALA A 178 20.70 -12.48 -0.96
C ALA A 178 19.94 -11.26 -1.49
N ASN A 179 18.62 -11.41 -1.64
CA ASN A 179 17.67 -10.30 -1.76
C ASN A 179 16.95 -10.15 -0.41
N VAL A 180 16.69 -8.93 0.02
CA VAL A 180 15.80 -8.65 1.15
C VAL A 180 14.64 -7.74 0.71
N ALA A 181 13.42 -8.17 1.05
CA ALA A 181 12.18 -7.44 0.79
C ALA A 181 11.13 -7.78 1.87
N GLY A 182 9.91 -7.26 1.74
CA GLY A 182 8.80 -7.66 2.60
C GLY A 182 8.53 -9.17 2.50
N ASN A 183 8.15 -9.79 3.61
CA ASN A 183 7.97 -11.25 3.71
C ASN A 183 7.00 -11.83 2.65
N THR A 184 5.88 -11.15 2.34
CA THR A 184 4.93 -11.57 1.30
C THR A 184 5.54 -11.55 -0.10
N VAL A 185 6.36 -10.54 -0.39
CA VAL A 185 7.05 -10.35 -1.68
C VAL A 185 8.13 -11.40 -1.87
N THR A 186 8.93 -11.63 -0.82
CA THR A 186 10.01 -12.61 -0.85
C THR A 186 9.48 -14.03 -0.96
N ALA A 187 8.40 -14.36 -0.22
CA ALA A 187 7.75 -15.67 -0.32
C ALA A 187 7.19 -15.91 -1.74
N TRP A 188 6.58 -14.89 -2.35
CA TRP A 188 6.13 -14.98 -3.73
C TRP A 188 7.27 -15.18 -4.71
N ALA A 189 8.35 -14.41 -4.59
CA ALA A 189 9.53 -14.53 -5.45
C ALA A 189 10.12 -15.94 -5.39
N VAL A 190 10.29 -16.51 -4.20
CA VAL A 190 10.77 -17.89 -4.01
C VAL A 190 9.80 -18.91 -4.61
N LYS A 191 8.50 -18.75 -4.44
CA LYS A 191 7.47 -19.64 -5.02
C LYS A 191 7.49 -19.63 -6.55
N LYS A 192 7.82 -18.49 -7.16
CA LYS A 192 7.75 -18.28 -8.63
C LYS A 192 9.09 -18.43 -9.35
N THR A 193 10.20 -18.46 -8.61
CA THR A 193 11.55 -18.53 -9.17
C THR A 193 12.25 -19.78 -8.69
N SER A 194 12.45 -20.74 -9.60
CA SER A 194 13.22 -21.94 -9.26
C SER A 194 14.66 -21.60 -8.85
N GLY A 195 15.23 -22.39 -7.96
CA GLY A 195 16.60 -22.21 -7.48
C GLY A 195 16.78 -21.17 -6.39
N LEU A 196 15.70 -20.67 -5.79
CA LEU A 196 15.71 -19.83 -4.60
C LEU A 196 15.07 -20.54 -3.40
N LYS A 197 15.49 -20.14 -2.20
CA LYS A 197 14.84 -20.50 -0.94
C LYS A 197 14.70 -19.27 -0.03
N LEU A 198 13.73 -19.33 0.90
CA LEU A 198 13.66 -18.39 2.00
C LEU A 198 14.84 -18.63 2.94
N SER A 199 15.37 -17.55 3.52
CA SER A 199 16.43 -17.57 4.50
C SER A 199 15.98 -16.79 5.74
N TYR A 200 16.86 -16.07 6.40
CA TYR A 200 16.56 -15.35 7.64
C TYR A 200 15.37 -14.40 7.52
N LEU A 201 14.47 -14.43 8.51
CA LEU A 201 13.37 -13.49 8.69
C LEU A 201 13.73 -12.52 9.84
N HIS A 202 13.84 -11.26 9.49
CA HIS A 202 14.01 -10.19 10.47
C HIS A 202 12.65 -9.61 10.84
N SER A 203 12.16 -9.91 12.04
CA SER A 203 10.90 -9.35 12.54
C SER A 203 11.06 -7.85 12.84
N THR A 204 10.16 -7.05 12.28
CA THR A 204 10.23 -5.59 12.36
C THR A 204 9.15 -4.99 13.25
N GLY A 205 8.04 -5.69 13.46
CA GLY A 205 6.81 -5.15 14.04
C GLY A 205 6.16 -4.04 13.22
N LYS A 206 6.59 -3.86 11.96
CA LYS A 206 6.08 -2.79 11.07
C LYS A 206 4.87 -3.25 10.28
N VAL A 207 4.19 -2.27 9.71
CA VAL A 207 3.02 -2.48 8.85
C VAL A 207 3.20 -1.77 7.51
N PHE A 208 2.49 -2.26 6.49
CA PHE A 208 2.17 -1.51 5.30
C PHE A 208 0.90 -0.67 5.55
N ALA A 209 0.94 0.59 5.14
CA ALA A 209 -0.17 1.52 5.21
C ALA A 209 -0.24 2.40 3.96
N ILE A 210 -1.32 3.14 3.81
CA ILE A 210 -1.57 4.09 2.74
C ILE A 210 -0.95 5.44 3.13
N PRO A 211 0.03 5.97 2.38
CA PRO A 211 0.62 7.28 2.67
C PRO A 211 -0.14 8.42 2.02
N PHE A 212 -0.11 9.59 2.68
CA PHE A 212 -0.69 10.86 2.23
C PHE A 212 0.30 11.99 2.49
N ARG A 213 0.12 13.14 1.80
CA ARG A 213 0.87 14.36 2.14
C ARG A 213 0.46 14.85 3.54
N LYS A 214 1.35 15.56 4.20
CA LYS A 214 0.97 16.39 5.34
C LYS A 214 0.03 17.51 4.87
N GLY A 215 -1.01 17.77 5.62
CA GLY A 215 -2.09 18.69 5.26
C GLY A 215 -3.31 18.02 4.62
N ASP A 216 -3.21 16.73 4.28
CA ASP A 216 -4.32 15.94 3.70
C ASP A 216 -5.04 15.09 4.78
N GLU A 217 -5.18 15.61 6.01
CA GLU A 217 -5.77 14.88 7.16
C GLU A 217 -7.20 14.41 6.86
N GLU A 218 -8.03 15.26 6.24
CA GLU A 218 -9.41 14.89 5.88
C GLU A 218 -9.46 13.75 4.84
N LEU A 219 -8.53 13.78 3.86
CA LEU A 219 -8.41 12.71 2.89
C LEU A 219 -7.98 11.41 3.58
N ARG A 220 -6.97 11.48 4.46
CA ARG A 220 -6.51 10.34 5.25
C ARG A 220 -7.66 9.73 6.04
N GLN A 221 -8.44 10.53 6.79
CA GLN A 221 -9.58 10.08 7.59
C GLN A 221 -10.65 9.41 6.71
N THR A 222 -10.94 9.97 5.54
CA THR A 222 -11.90 9.41 4.58
C THR A 222 -11.46 8.02 4.08
N ILE A 223 -10.21 7.88 3.68
CA ILE A 223 -9.67 6.63 3.13
C ILE A 223 -9.48 5.58 4.23
N GLU A 224 -9.05 6.00 5.42
CA GLU A 224 -8.87 5.12 6.57
C GLU A 224 -10.20 4.55 7.06
N SER A 225 -11.26 5.36 7.18
CA SER A 225 -12.60 4.86 7.52
C SER A 225 -13.09 3.81 6.51
N ALA A 226 -12.85 3.99 5.22
CA ALA A 226 -13.17 2.97 4.22
C ALA A 226 -12.31 1.71 4.40
N LEU A 227 -11.03 1.86 4.72
CA LEU A 227 -10.13 0.74 5.00
C LEU A 227 -10.60 -0.08 6.22
N GLU A 228 -11.04 0.57 7.29
CA GLU A 228 -11.61 -0.06 8.49
C GLU A 228 -12.89 -0.84 8.16
N CYS A 229 -13.75 -0.31 7.31
CA CYS A 229 -14.92 -1.04 6.81
C CYS A 229 -14.52 -2.32 6.07
N LEU A 230 -13.49 -2.26 5.22
CA LEU A 230 -12.96 -3.43 4.50
C LEU A 230 -12.29 -4.46 5.43
N LYS A 231 -11.73 -4.04 6.56
CA LYS A 231 -11.26 -4.95 7.60
C LYS A 231 -12.42 -5.63 8.31
N THR A 232 -13.36 -4.83 8.78
CA THR A 232 -14.50 -5.27 9.60
C THR A 232 -15.44 -6.21 8.85
N ASN A 233 -15.68 -5.98 7.54
CA ASN A 233 -16.50 -6.86 6.70
C ASN A 233 -15.73 -8.07 6.15
N GLY A 234 -14.45 -8.22 6.50
CA GLY A 234 -13.61 -9.35 6.12
C GLY A 234 -13.07 -9.31 4.69
N THR A 235 -13.23 -8.20 3.96
CA THR A 235 -12.72 -8.07 2.58
C THR A 235 -11.21 -8.20 2.56
N ILE A 236 -10.47 -7.49 3.44
CA ILE A 236 -8.99 -7.58 3.46
C ILE A 236 -8.53 -8.99 3.82
N ALA A 237 -9.22 -9.68 4.74
CA ALA A 237 -8.89 -11.07 5.07
C ALA A 237 -9.05 -12.01 3.85
N LYS A 238 -10.12 -11.85 3.07
CA LYS A 238 -10.32 -12.62 1.82
C LYS A 238 -9.25 -12.32 0.77
N LEU A 239 -8.85 -11.05 0.62
CA LEU A 239 -7.75 -10.68 -0.27
C LEU A 239 -6.42 -11.27 0.19
N HIS A 240 -6.19 -11.33 1.50
CA HIS A 240 -5.02 -11.97 2.09
C HIS A 240 -4.95 -13.46 1.73
N GLU A 241 -6.06 -14.20 1.89
CA GLU A 241 -6.13 -15.61 1.50
C GLU A 241 -5.94 -15.79 -0.02
N LYS A 242 -6.58 -14.94 -0.83
CA LYS A 242 -6.48 -15.01 -2.30
C LYS A 242 -5.03 -14.90 -2.77
N TRP A 243 -4.29 -13.93 -2.25
CA TRP A 243 -2.98 -13.57 -2.78
C TRP A 243 -1.82 -14.26 -2.06
N PHE A 244 -1.93 -14.52 -0.77
CA PHE A 244 -0.85 -15.13 0.01
C PHE A 244 -1.11 -16.62 0.32
N GLY A 245 -2.37 -17.07 0.21
CA GLY A 245 -2.72 -18.49 0.34
C GLY A 245 -2.99 -18.95 1.78
N TYR A 246 -3.13 -18.01 2.73
CA TYR A 246 -3.48 -18.29 4.13
C TYR A 246 -4.27 -17.12 4.74
N ALA A 247 -5.09 -17.41 5.75
CA ALA A 247 -5.82 -16.40 6.50
C ALA A 247 -4.85 -15.55 7.36
N PRO A 248 -5.12 -14.25 7.54
CA PRO A 248 -4.35 -13.46 8.49
C PRO A 248 -4.55 -13.95 9.93
N ALA A 249 -3.55 -13.80 10.79
CA ALA A 249 -3.68 -14.03 12.22
C ALA A 249 -4.74 -13.09 12.83
N ALA A 250 -5.36 -13.50 13.94
CA ALA A 250 -6.46 -12.76 14.55
C ALA A 250 -6.05 -11.36 15.06
N ASP A 251 -4.78 -11.15 15.33
CA ASP A 251 -4.17 -9.88 15.77
C ASP A 251 -3.43 -9.14 14.64
N ALA A 252 -3.52 -9.65 13.40
CA ALA A 252 -2.84 -9.02 12.27
C ALA A 252 -3.49 -7.69 11.88
N ALA A 253 -2.67 -6.77 11.36
CA ALA A 253 -3.11 -5.48 10.86
C ALA A 253 -4.22 -5.58 9.79
N ALA A 254 -4.29 -6.70 9.08
CA ALA A 254 -5.32 -6.99 8.07
C ALA A 254 -6.76 -7.11 8.63
N VAL A 255 -6.90 -7.38 9.93
CA VAL A 255 -8.20 -7.63 10.58
C VAL A 255 -8.40 -6.79 11.85
N THR A 256 -7.37 -6.05 12.28
CA THR A 256 -7.43 -5.20 13.47
C THR A 256 -7.70 -3.76 13.08
N VAL A 257 -8.75 -3.16 13.63
CA VAL A 257 -9.02 -1.71 13.59
C VAL A 257 -8.42 -1.09 14.84
N TYR A 258 -7.61 -0.06 14.67
CA TYR A 258 -6.96 0.63 15.77
C TYR A 258 -7.76 1.88 16.18
N PRO A 259 -7.72 2.34 17.43
CA PRO A 259 -8.34 3.60 17.82
C PRO A 259 -7.63 4.77 17.14
N GLY A 260 -8.40 5.83 16.82
CA GLY A 260 -7.86 7.03 16.17
C GLY A 260 -7.49 6.80 14.70
N PHE A 261 -6.69 7.70 14.14
CA PHE A 261 -6.26 7.64 12.75
C PHE A 261 -4.74 7.57 12.64
N GLY A 262 -4.27 6.72 11.73
CA GLY A 262 -2.83 6.47 11.52
C GLY A 262 -2.29 5.34 12.38
N VAL A 263 -0.97 5.27 12.50
CA VAL A 263 -0.31 4.22 13.29
C VAL A 263 -0.01 4.76 14.69
N PRO A 264 -0.55 4.13 15.76
CA PRO A 264 -0.31 4.58 17.13
C PRO A 264 1.18 4.77 17.45
N ASP A 265 1.49 5.70 18.33
CA ASP A 265 2.82 6.04 18.83
C ASP A 265 3.79 6.63 17.78
N LEU A 266 3.33 6.90 16.55
CA LEU A 266 4.13 7.52 15.50
C LEU A 266 3.68 8.95 15.19
N ALA A 267 4.58 9.76 14.61
CA ALA A 267 4.25 11.12 14.22
C ALA A 267 3.09 11.13 13.19
N GLY A 268 2.13 12.03 13.38
CA GLY A 268 0.94 12.14 12.55
C GLY A 268 -0.22 11.23 12.98
N TYR A 269 -0.06 10.45 14.05
CA TYR A 269 -1.18 9.77 14.70
C TYR A 269 -2.13 10.80 15.31
N ASP A 270 -3.42 10.59 15.10
CA ASP A 270 -4.52 11.39 15.63
C ASP A 270 -5.40 10.50 16.50
N ALA A 271 -5.42 10.74 17.81
CA ALA A 271 -6.12 9.92 18.80
C ALA A 271 -7.65 10.19 18.84
N THR A 272 -8.19 10.97 17.90
CA THR A 272 -9.62 11.26 17.84
C THR A 272 -10.42 9.98 17.61
N GLU A 273 -11.24 9.61 18.60
CA GLU A 273 -12.13 8.45 18.46
C GLU A 273 -13.16 8.70 17.36
N HIS A 274 -13.41 7.68 16.56
CA HIS A 274 -14.39 7.72 15.49
C HIS A 274 -15.04 6.35 15.30
N GLN A 275 -16.10 6.33 14.52
CA GLN A 275 -16.72 5.09 14.03
C GLN A 275 -16.72 5.15 12.51
N PRO A 276 -16.22 4.10 11.82
CA PRO A 276 -16.23 4.07 10.38
C PRO A 276 -17.66 4.08 9.84
N ASN A 277 -17.90 4.87 8.79
CA ASN A 277 -19.21 4.95 8.13
C ASN A 277 -19.25 3.99 6.95
N CYS A 278 -19.59 2.74 7.22
CA CYS A 278 -19.58 1.66 6.23
C CYS A 278 -20.87 1.61 5.41
N LYS A 279 -20.76 1.25 4.13
CA LYS A 279 -21.89 1.05 3.21
C LYS A 279 -22.49 -0.34 3.29
#